data_3650946f30ce022e1b823ab37c04e2a8
#
_entry.id   3650946f30ce022e1b823ab37c04e2a8
#
_cell.length_a   1.000
_cell.length_b   1.000
_cell.length_c   1.000
_cell.angle_alpha   90.00
_cell.angle_beta   90.00
_cell.angle_gamma   90.00
#
_symmetry.space_group_name_H-M   'P 1'
#
loop_
_entity.id
_entity.type
_entity.pdbx_description
1 polymer ?
#
loop_
_entity_poly.entity_id
_entity_poly.type
_entity_poly.pdbx_seq_one_letter_code
_entity_poly.pdbx_strand_id
1 'polypeptide(L)'
;MKLERHNAIQELVGSSLIQSQNELRRKLRRRGFAVTQATLSRDLHELHLFKGPGGYGLANGNGNGNTNASALAEEDDDSPPSVVDVLETFGLRSRQAMNQVVIGTVMGGAQPVAAALDYEEWPEVVGTIAGDDTVLVICPDLRKAAEFQAKIRKILEI
;
A
#
# COMPACT_ATOMS: atom_id res chain seq x y z
N MET A 1 -23.49 4.74 1.39
CA MET A 1 -22.52 4.07 2.29
C MET A 1 -21.06 4.47 2.06
N LYS A 2 -20.46 4.36 0.84
CA LYS A 2 -19.05 4.79 0.64
C LYS A 2 -18.89 6.31 0.77
N LEU A 3 -19.76 7.08 0.11
CA LEU A 3 -19.72 8.53 0.12
C LEU A 3 -19.92 9.11 1.54
N GLU A 4 -20.86 8.56 2.29
CA GLU A 4 -21.11 8.97 3.69
C GLU A 4 -19.92 8.69 4.59
N ARG A 5 -19.25 7.55 4.37
CA ARG A 5 -18.02 7.21 5.08
C ARG A 5 -16.87 8.16 4.73
N HIS A 6 -16.69 8.50 3.45
CA HIS A 6 -15.71 9.48 3.00
C HIS A 6 -15.95 10.87 3.62
N ASN A 7 -17.18 11.31 3.66
CA ASN A 7 -17.55 12.58 4.32
C ASN A 7 -17.20 12.52 5.82
N ALA A 8 -17.52 11.41 6.48
CA ALA A 8 -17.20 11.24 7.90
C ALA A 8 -15.69 11.23 8.17
N ILE A 9 -14.88 10.64 7.26
CA ILE A 9 -13.43 10.67 7.35
C ILE A 9 -12.91 12.10 7.23
N GLN A 10 -13.33 12.83 6.20
CA GLN A 10 -12.92 14.23 5.98
C GLN A 10 -13.30 15.13 7.16
N GLU A 11 -14.51 14.98 7.68
CA GLU A 11 -14.97 15.73 8.84
C GLU A 11 -14.14 15.42 10.11
N LEU A 12 -13.85 14.14 10.37
CA LEU A 12 -13.05 13.74 11.51
C LEU A 12 -11.61 14.26 11.41
N VAL A 13 -11.00 14.19 10.23
CA VAL A 13 -9.64 14.69 9.98
C VAL A 13 -9.61 16.23 10.05
N GLY A 14 -10.66 16.90 9.60
CA GLY A 14 -10.76 18.37 9.66
C GLY A 14 -11.07 18.94 11.05
N SER A 15 -11.76 18.16 11.90
CA SER A 15 -12.24 18.61 13.21
C SER A 15 -11.38 18.18 14.40
N SER A 16 -10.50 17.20 14.21
CA SER A 16 -9.67 16.67 15.29
C SER A 16 -8.32 16.16 14.77
N LEU A 17 -7.28 16.36 15.58
CA LEU A 17 -5.97 15.81 15.32
C LEU A 17 -6.04 14.29 15.43
N ILE A 18 -5.88 13.59 14.31
CA ILE A 18 -5.89 12.14 14.26
C ILE A 18 -4.46 11.67 13.95
N GLN A 19 -3.86 10.98 14.87
CA GLN A 19 -2.46 10.57 14.79
C GLN A 19 -2.27 9.16 14.22
N SER A 20 -3.30 8.30 14.24
CA SER A 20 -3.20 6.93 13.74
C SER A 20 -4.47 6.45 13.03
N GLN A 21 -4.31 5.47 12.11
CA GLN A 21 -5.44 4.80 11.46
C GLN A 21 -6.35 4.09 12.46
N ASN A 22 -5.77 3.54 13.53
CA ASN A 22 -6.55 2.89 14.60
C ASN A 22 -7.44 3.87 15.34
N GLU A 23 -6.96 5.08 15.58
CA GLU A 23 -7.77 6.15 16.17
C GLU A 23 -8.92 6.55 15.24
N LEU A 24 -8.62 6.76 13.96
CA LEU A 24 -9.63 7.08 12.95
C LEU A 24 -10.67 5.97 12.84
N ARG A 25 -10.24 4.70 12.80
CA ARG A 25 -11.14 3.54 12.76
C ARG A 25 -12.07 3.49 13.98
N ARG A 26 -11.54 3.76 15.19
CA ARG A 26 -12.37 3.82 16.42
C ARG A 26 -13.40 4.96 16.37
N LYS A 27 -13.00 6.13 15.88
CA LYS A 27 -13.91 7.28 15.74
C LYS A 27 -15.00 7.00 14.68
N LEU A 28 -14.65 6.41 13.55
CA LEU A 28 -15.61 5.97 12.53
C LEU A 28 -16.59 4.94 13.06
N ARG A 29 -16.11 3.95 13.82
CA ARG A 29 -16.98 2.94 14.44
C ARG A 29 -18.00 3.55 15.40
N ARG A 30 -17.61 4.59 16.16
CA ARG A 30 -18.55 5.32 17.04
C ARG A 30 -19.62 6.10 16.26
N ARG A 31 -19.34 6.45 14.99
CA ARG A 31 -20.30 7.06 14.06
C ARG A 31 -21.10 6.05 13.23
N GLY A 32 -21.00 4.76 13.55
CA GLY A 32 -21.74 3.69 12.88
C GLY A 32 -21.04 3.08 11.66
N PHE A 33 -19.81 3.50 11.35
CA PHE A 33 -19.04 2.94 10.23
C PHE A 33 -18.05 1.89 10.73
N ALA A 34 -18.46 0.61 10.67
CA ALA A 34 -17.56 -0.50 10.93
C ALA A 34 -16.72 -0.81 9.68
N VAL A 35 -15.47 -0.39 9.68
CA VAL A 35 -14.54 -0.58 8.56
C VAL A 35 -13.34 -1.44 8.97
N THR A 36 -12.86 -2.25 8.02
CA THR A 36 -11.58 -2.93 8.17
C THR A 36 -10.44 -1.93 7.94
N GLN A 37 -9.24 -2.27 8.40
CA GLN A 37 -8.06 -1.44 8.18
C GLN A 37 -7.78 -1.28 6.68
N ALA A 38 -7.87 -2.37 5.89
CA ALA A 38 -7.68 -2.33 4.45
C ALA A 38 -8.68 -1.39 3.74
N THR A 39 -9.95 -1.39 4.16
CA THR A 39 -10.96 -0.47 3.63
C THR A 39 -10.63 0.98 3.97
N LEU A 40 -10.23 1.23 5.22
CA LEU A 40 -9.88 2.57 5.67
C LEU A 40 -8.64 3.10 4.94
N SER A 41 -7.64 2.27 4.73
CA SER A 41 -6.43 2.64 4.00
C SER A 41 -6.73 3.05 2.56
N ARG A 42 -7.57 2.29 1.85
CA ARG A 42 -8.04 2.66 0.50
C ARG A 42 -8.82 3.96 0.49
N ASP A 43 -9.72 4.17 1.46
CA ASP A 43 -10.48 5.41 1.59
C ASP A 43 -9.56 6.61 1.82
N LEU A 44 -8.54 6.49 2.66
CA LEU A 44 -7.55 7.56 2.90
C LEU A 44 -6.78 7.90 1.63
N HIS A 45 -6.36 6.87 0.87
CA HIS A 45 -5.67 7.05 -0.40
C HIS A 45 -6.56 7.74 -1.45
N GLU A 46 -7.81 7.30 -1.60
CA GLU A 46 -8.78 7.92 -2.52
C GLU A 46 -9.09 9.39 -2.14
N LEU A 47 -9.07 9.70 -0.86
CA LEU A 47 -9.29 11.05 -0.34
C LEU A 47 -8.02 11.91 -0.34
N HIS A 48 -6.89 11.38 -0.81
CA HIS A 48 -5.57 12.05 -0.77
C HIS A 48 -5.21 12.57 0.62
N LEU A 49 -5.53 11.79 1.66
CA LEU A 49 -5.20 12.10 3.04
C LEU A 49 -3.90 11.41 3.42
N PHE A 50 -2.89 12.20 3.81
CA PHE A 50 -1.57 11.71 4.20
C PHE A 50 -1.29 12.01 5.67
N LYS A 51 -0.51 11.13 6.31
CA LYS A 51 -0.02 11.35 7.67
C LYS A 51 1.19 12.28 7.62
N GLY A 52 1.05 13.46 8.18
CA GLY A 52 2.14 14.42 8.39
C GLY A 52 2.55 14.51 9.87
N PRO A 53 3.54 15.35 10.21
CA PRO A 53 3.98 15.57 11.60
C PRO A 53 2.89 16.04 12.58
N GLY A 54 1.76 16.56 12.01
CA GLY A 54 0.59 17.01 12.78
C GLY A 54 -0.62 16.08 12.67
N GLY A 55 -0.46 14.81 12.24
CA GLY A 55 -1.58 13.87 12.03
C GLY A 55 -2.04 13.80 10.58
N TYR A 56 -3.20 13.19 10.33
CA TYR A 56 -3.78 13.09 8.98
C TYR A 56 -4.32 14.43 8.51
N GLY A 57 -3.98 14.82 7.28
CA GLY A 57 -4.46 16.05 6.65
C GLY A 57 -4.53 15.93 5.13
N LEU A 58 -5.25 16.88 4.50
CA LEU A 58 -5.26 17.03 3.05
C LEU A 58 -3.89 17.52 2.57
N ALA A 59 -3.36 16.95 1.49
CA ALA A 59 -2.20 17.48 0.80
C ALA A 59 -2.56 18.84 0.17
N ASN A 60 -2.45 19.94 0.92
CA ASN A 60 -2.48 21.27 0.34
C ASN A 60 -1.19 21.48 -0.44
N GLY A 61 -1.34 21.64 -1.75
CA GLY A 61 -0.24 21.95 -2.66
C GLY A 61 0.39 23.31 -2.37
N ASN A 62 1.23 23.38 -1.38
CA ASN A 62 2.26 24.40 -1.20
C ASN A 62 3.14 23.99 0.01
N GLY A 63 4.10 23.14 -0.23
CA GLY A 63 5.04 22.72 0.80
C GLY A 63 6.28 22.12 0.16
N ASN A 64 7.27 22.96 -0.05
CA ASN A 64 8.65 22.59 -0.27
C ASN A 64 9.08 21.65 0.87
N GLY A 65 8.91 20.36 0.69
CA GLY A 65 9.17 19.35 1.71
C GLY A 65 10.38 18.50 1.35
N ASN A 66 11.56 19.10 1.47
CA ASN A 66 12.77 18.32 1.68
C ASN A 66 12.67 17.72 3.10
N THR A 67 12.20 16.51 3.25
CA THR A 67 12.21 15.81 4.53
C THR A 67 13.22 14.68 4.50
N ASN A 68 14.47 15.03 4.82
CA ASN A 68 15.33 14.16 5.59
C ASN A 68 14.63 13.94 6.95
N ALA A 69 13.82 12.93 7.09
CA ALA A 69 13.28 12.49 8.38
C ALA A 69 14.00 11.22 8.79
N SER A 70 15.24 11.40 9.20
CA SER A 70 15.90 10.52 10.16
C SER A 70 15.52 11.03 11.54
N ALA A 71 14.53 10.45 12.19
CA ALA A 71 14.32 10.53 13.64
C ALA A 71 13.22 9.54 14.05
N LEU A 72 13.63 8.44 14.65
CA LEU A 72 13.04 7.74 15.80
C LEU A 72 11.59 8.16 16.13
N ALA A 73 10.64 7.55 15.47
CA ALA A 73 9.27 7.45 15.93
C ALA A 73 8.99 5.95 16.10
N GLU A 74 8.63 5.55 17.28
CA GLU A 74 8.10 4.22 17.58
C GLU A 74 6.90 4.01 16.66
N GLU A 75 7.09 3.17 15.66
CA GLU A 75 6.11 2.89 14.62
C GLU A 75 5.11 1.88 15.16
N ASP A 76 3.96 2.37 15.65
CA ASP A 76 2.71 1.63 15.48
C ASP A 76 2.29 1.77 14.01
N ASP A 77 3.15 1.32 13.10
CA ASP A 77 2.86 1.30 11.68
C ASP A 77 2.06 0.03 11.33
N ASP A 78 0.75 0.16 11.41
CA ASP A 78 -0.22 -0.85 10.98
C ASP A 78 -0.32 -0.89 9.43
N SER A 79 0.58 -0.21 8.72
CA SER A 79 0.72 -0.30 7.27
C SER A 79 1.40 -1.63 6.93
N PRO A 80 0.93 -2.36 5.93
CA PRO A 80 1.66 -3.53 5.47
C PRO A 80 3.08 -3.12 5.05
N PRO A 81 4.07 -3.99 5.24
CA PRO A 81 5.43 -3.72 4.81
C PRO A 81 5.46 -3.38 3.32
N SER A 82 6.41 -2.55 2.89
CA SER A 82 6.54 -2.15 1.50
C SER A 82 6.81 -3.35 0.59
N VAL A 83 6.48 -3.21 -0.70
CA VAL A 83 6.82 -4.25 -1.70
C VAL A 83 8.31 -4.55 -1.71
N VAL A 84 9.16 -3.53 -1.51
CA VAL A 84 10.61 -3.69 -1.46
C VAL A 84 11.00 -4.60 -0.28
N ASP A 85 10.53 -4.30 0.93
CA ASP A 85 10.87 -5.06 2.14
C ASP A 85 10.43 -6.52 2.05
N VAL A 86 9.22 -6.78 1.53
CA VAL A 86 8.74 -8.17 1.39
C VAL A 86 9.45 -8.92 0.27
N LEU A 87 9.84 -8.24 -0.82
CA LEU A 87 10.61 -8.86 -1.89
C LEU A 87 12.04 -9.17 -1.45
N GLU A 88 12.71 -8.28 -0.74
CA GLU A 88 14.03 -8.53 -0.16
C GLU A 88 14.01 -9.69 0.83
N THR A 89 12.92 -9.82 1.60
CA THR A 89 12.76 -10.88 2.59
C THR A 89 12.40 -12.23 1.98
N PHE A 90 11.46 -12.25 1.03
CA PHE A 90 10.84 -13.49 0.55
C PHE A 90 11.12 -13.78 -0.92
N GLY A 91 11.47 -12.79 -1.74
CA GLY A 91 11.63 -12.92 -3.18
C GLY A 91 12.89 -13.67 -3.56
N LEU A 92 12.82 -14.55 -4.56
CA LEU A 92 13.93 -15.35 -5.04
C LEU A 92 14.23 -15.12 -6.53
N ARG A 93 13.19 -14.95 -7.34
CA ARG A 93 13.32 -14.82 -8.80
C ARG A 93 12.10 -14.18 -9.42
N SER A 94 12.27 -13.64 -10.62
CA SER A 94 11.14 -13.20 -11.45
C SER A 94 11.32 -13.61 -12.90
N ARG A 95 10.23 -13.99 -13.58
CA ARG A 95 10.19 -14.33 -15.00
C ARG A 95 8.96 -13.77 -15.66
N GLN A 96 9.12 -13.20 -16.85
CA GLN A 96 8.01 -12.71 -17.67
C GLN A 96 7.56 -13.77 -18.68
N ALA A 97 6.26 -13.90 -18.85
CA ALA A 97 5.62 -14.67 -19.91
C ALA A 97 4.49 -13.83 -20.48
N MET A 98 4.69 -13.27 -21.68
CA MET A 98 3.74 -12.36 -22.30
C MET A 98 3.45 -11.14 -21.38
N ASN A 99 2.19 -10.88 -21.06
CA ASN A 99 1.75 -9.83 -20.14
C ASN A 99 1.69 -10.29 -18.66
N GLN A 100 2.34 -11.39 -18.34
CA GLN A 100 2.36 -11.95 -17.00
C GLN A 100 3.79 -11.98 -16.45
N VAL A 101 3.93 -11.73 -15.15
CA VAL A 101 5.20 -11.89 -14.44
C VAL A 101 5.01 -12.88 -13.31
N VAL A 102 5.85 -13.90 -13.28
CA VAL A 102 5.88 -14.90 -12.22
C VAL A 102 7.00 -14.55 -11.26
N ILE A 103 6.66 -14.30 -10.01
CA ILE A 103 7.60 -14.08 -8.91
C ILE A 103 7.68 -15.35 -8.09
N GLY A 104 8.86 -15.96 -8.00
CA GLY A 104 9.11 -17.06 -7.09
C GLY A 104 9.61 -16.52 -5.74
N THR A 105 9.08 -17.07 -4.66
CA THR A 105 9.43 -16.72 -3.29
C THR A 105 9.89 -17.92 -2.50
N VAL A 106 10.34 -17.74 -1.28
CA VAL A 106 10.45 -18.84 -0.33
C VAL A 106 9.05 -19.39 0.00
N MET A 107 8.96 -20.61 0.49
CA MET A 107 7.70 -21.24 0.89
C MET A 107 6.96 -20.37 1.93
N GLY A 108 5.67 -20.11 1.71
CA GLY A 108 4.85 -19.21 2.53
C GLY A 108 5.05 -17.70 2.25
N GLY A 109 6.00 -17.32 1.37
CA GLY A 109 6.32 -15.94 1.07
C GLY A 109 5.45 -15.29 0.00
N ALA A 110 4.65 -16.07 -0.75
CA ALA A 110 3.87 -15.52 -1.85
C ALA A 110 2.74 -14.59 -1.39
N GLN A 111 2.04 -14.94 -0.33
CA GLN A 111 0.92 -14.13 0.20
C GLN A 111 1.35 -12.74 0.67
N PRO A 112 2.41 -12.57 1.49
CA PRO A 112 2.91 -11.24 1.84
C PRO A 112 3.30 -10.39 0.64
N VAL A 113 3.96 -10.97 -0.37
CA VAL A 113 4.38 -10.27 -1.58
C VAL A 113 3.17 -9.80 -2.40
N ALA A 114 2.18 -10.67 -2.61
CA ALA A 114 0.96 -10.32 -3.33
C ALA A 114 0.17 -9.23 -2.59
N ALA A 115 0.02 -9.36 -1.26
CA ALA A 115 -0.68 -8.38 -0.44
C ALA A 115 -0.03 -6.99 -0.50
N ALA A 116 1.31 -6.92 -0.48
CA ALA A 116 2.04 -5.67 -0.61
C ALA A 116 1.87 -5.05 -2.00
N LEU A 117 1.96 -5.85 -3.08
CA LEU A 117 1.73 -5.40 -4.46
C LEU A 117 0.32 -4.86 -4.65
N ASP A 118 -0.70 -5.56 -4.13
CA ASP A 118 -2.09 -5.13 -4.23
C ASP A 118 -2.36 -3.86 -3.39
N TYR A 119 -1.63 -3.69 -2.29
CA TYR A 119 -1.75 -2.52 -1.42
C TYR A 119 -1.13 -1.26 -2.03
N GLU A 120 0.06 -1.38 -2.63
CA GLU A 120 0.77 -0.24 -3.24
C GLU A 120 0.19 0.19 -4.59
N GLU A 121 -0.71 -0.60 -5.20
CA GLU A 121 -1.42 -0.27 -6.46
C GLU A 121 -0.47 0.17 -7.58
N TRP A 122 0.51 -0.63 -7.91
CA TRP A 122 1.47 -0.31 -8.98
C TRP A 122 0.77 -0.17 -10.34
N PRO A 123 1.04 0.89 -11.11
CA PRO A 123 0.35 1.16 -12.38
C PRO A 123 0.61 0.11 -13.47
N GLU A 124 1.63 -0.71 -13.31
CA GLU A 124 1.94 -1.84 -14.18
C GLU A 124 1.12 -3.10 -13.85
N VAL A 125 0.42 -3.14 -12.70
CA VAL A 125 -0.24 -4.33 -12.18
C VAL A 125 -1.75 -4.20 -12.32
N VAL A 126 -2.38 -5.18 -12.98
CA VAL A 126 -3.85 -5.33 -13.03
C VAL A 126 -4.37 -6.08 -11.80
N GLY A 127 -3.61 -7.08 -11.36
CA GLY A 127 -3.93 -7.88 -10.20
C GLY A 127 -2.94 -9.00 -9.99
N THR A 128 -3.02 -9.64 -8.82
CA THR A 128 -2.13 -10.72 -8.41
C THR A 128 -2.90 -11.97 -8.00
N ILE A 129 -2.26 -13.13 -8.16
CA ILE A 129 -2.72 -14.42 -7.61
C ILE A 129 -1.53 -15.05 -6.91
N ALA A 130 -1.68 -15.36 -5.62
CA ALA A 130 -0.63 -15.98 -4.83
C ALA A 130 -0.92 -17.45 -4.54
N GLY A 131 0.08 -18.29 -4.78
CA GLY A 131 0.17 -19.65 -4.25
C GLY A 131 0.89 -19.67 -2.91
N ASP A 132 1.67 -20.71 -2.67
CA ASP A 132 2.49 -20.84 -1.46
C ASP A 132 3.87 -20.18 -1.63
N ASP A 133 4.53 -20.43 -2.75
CA ASP A 133 5.88 -19.96 -3.11
C ASP A 133 5.94 -19.18 -4.42
N THR A 134 4.81 -18.87 -5.01
CA THR A 134 4.72 -18.26 -6.34
C THR A 134 3.61 -17.24 -6.40
N VAL A 135 3.91 -16.04 -6.92
CA VAL A 135 2.93 -15.00 -7.22
C VAL A 135 2.85 -14.85 -8.74
N LEU A 136 1.63 -14.93 -9.28
CA LEU A 136 1.33 -14.56 -10.66
C LEU A 136 0.83 -13.12 -10.67
N VAL A 137 1.55 -12.27 -11.38
CA VAL A 137 1.19 -10.85 -11.58
C VAL A 137 0.72 -10.67 -13.01
N ILE A 138 -0.47 -10.10 -13.19
CA ILE A 138 -1.06 -9.80 -14.50
C ILE A 138 -0.86 -8.32 -14.78
N CYS A 139 -0.28 -8.01 -15.93
CA CYS A 139 -0.05 -6.65 -16.42
C CYS A 139 -0.97 -6.33 -17.61
N PRO A 140 -1.23 -5.04 -17.91
CA PRO A 140 -2.13 -4.67 -19.02
C PRO A 140 -1.61 -5.12 -20.39
N ASP A 141 -0.29 -5.08 -20.58
CA ASP A 141 0.36 -5.42 -21.85
C ASP A 141 1.80 -5.90 -21.64
N LEU A 142 2.45 -6.33 -22.75
CA LEU A 142 3.84 -6.81 -22.77
C LEU A 142 4.84 -5.78 -22.26
N ARG A 143 4.65 -4.51 -22.62
CA ARG A 143 5.56 -3.43 -22.24
C ARG A 143 5.50 -3.18 -20.74
N LYS A 144 4.28 -3.12 -20.19
CA LYS A 144 4.07 -2.95 -18.75
C LYS A 144 4.59 -4.13 -17.94
N ALA A 145 4.47 -5.35 -18.46
CA ALA A 145 5.06 -6.53 -17.84
C ALA A 145 6.61 -6.46 -17.83
N ALA A 146 7.22 -5.98 -18.91
CA ALA A 146 8.67 -5.79 -18.97
C ALA A 146 9.16 -4.70 -18.01
N GLU A 147 8.45 -3.56 -17.94
CA GLU A 147 8.73 -2.48 -16.99
C GLU A 147 8.64 -2.98 -15.54
N PHE A 148 7.57 -3.70 -15.22
CA PHE A 148 7.35 -4.30 -13.90
C PHE A 148 8.45 -5.30 -13.56
N GLN A 149 8.75 -6.25 -14.48
CA GLN A 149 9.81 -7.24 -14.26
C GLN A 149 11.18 -6.59 -14.03
N ALA A 150 11.51 -5.53 -14.76
CA ALA A 150 12.77 -4.81 -14.58
C ALA A 150 12.87 -4.19 -13.18
N LYS A 151 11.77 -3.65 -12.64
CA LYS A 151 11.71 -3.14 -11.26
C LYS A 151 11.93 -4.26 -10.25
N ILE A 152 11.22 -5.39 -10.40
CA ILE A 152 11.35 -6.54 -9.50
C ILE A 152 12.78 -7.10 -9.51
N ARG A 153 13.38 -7.26 -10.70
CA ARG A 153 14.76 -7.74 -10.82
C ARG A 153 15.76 -6.81 -10.13
N LYS A 154 15.54 -5.50 -10.22
CA LYS A 154 16.39 -4.53 -9.54
C LYS A 154 16.30 -4.65 -8.02
N ILE A 155 15.11 -4.90 -7.48
CA ILE A 155 14.91 -5.12 -6.04
C ILE A 155 15.56 -6.43 -5.60
N LEU A 156 15.40 -7.49 -6.40
CA LEU A 156 16.01 -8.80 -6.11
C LEU A 156 17.52 -8.88 -6.42
N GLU A 157 18.11 -7.81 -6.97
CA GLU A 157 19.53 -7.76 -7.37
C GLU A 157 19.95 -8.88 -8.34
N ILE A 158 19.08 -9.26 -9.31
CA ILE A 158 19.29 -10.34 -10.29
C ILE A 158 19.18 -9.87 -11.74
#